data_d83bf915d6bad4cb61dcfdbe924e6604
#
_entry.id   d83bf915d6bad4cb61dcfdbe924e6604
#
_cell.length_a   1.000
_cell.length_b   1.000
_cell.length_c   1.000
_cell.angle_alpha   90.00
_cell.angle_beta   90.00
_cell.angle_gamma   90.00
#
_symmetry.space_group_name_H-M   'P 1'
#
loop_
_entity.id
_entity.type
_entity.pdbx_description
1 polymer ?
#
loop_
_entity_poly.entity_id
_entity_poly.type
_entity_poly.pdbx_seq_one_letter_code
_entity_poly.pdbx_strand_id
1 'polypeptide(L)'
;LFEDPALEISEHGAMRFLTLQRWIALIFASSPYVNADHILRTYNRNKESANPNTVDLDATLQALIKFCILYLPESNILLNLDAAWNASSDLTASLCFALQSPRFIGTSSAFAKRAAILQWFPEKLAQIENLNKLPSAISHDVYMHCSYDIEANKHNVKRSLNAVIRRHLLSVGWEDRKIEQLGTRNNKPVMVVLLEHFHSSHSIYRTHSTSMVAAREHFHLIGLGSDAVDEMGQQVFDEFHLLPQDGSLFDRLSFLKDICDKNNPAVFYMPSIGMDLTTIFASNTRLAPIQAVALGHPATTHSDFIEYVIVEDDYVGSESCFSEQLLRLPKDALPYVPSALAPQNVVYNLRENPEVIHIGIASTTMKLNPYFLEALKAIRDRAKVKTHFHFALGQSSGITHPYVERFIKSYLGNDATAHPHSPYDEYLNILHNCDMMLNPFPFGNTNGIIDMVTLGLVGVCKTGPEVHEHIDEGLFKRLGLSNWLITQTAEEYVTQAIRLAENHEERLAIRRDIIENNKLQTLFSGDPRPMGQIFLAKVQAWLADKNSKNAEVEVKTKKVRKAATASQSAKKQTTSKTQTAKAEKDNTAKTETKS
;
A
#
# COMPACT_ATOMS: atom_id res chain seq x y z
N LEU A 1 24.32 29.66 -2.36
CA LEU A 1 22.97 30.17 -2.07
C LEU A 1 22.54 29.83 -0.63
N PHE A 2 22.50 28.54 -0.25
CA PHE A 2 22.09 28.12 1.10
C PHE A 2 23.06 28.52 2.22
N GLU A 3 24.34 28.79 1.91
CA GLU A 3 25.33 29.30 2.84
C GLU A 3 25.17 30.82 3.12
N ASP A 4 24.37 31.50 2.29
CA ASP A 4 24.09 32.91 2.46
C ASP A 4 23.18 33.16 3.68
N PRO A 5 23.64 33.88 4.72
CA PRO A 5 22.81 34.18 5.88
C PRO A 5 21.58 35.04 5.54
N ALA A 6 21.67 35.84 4.48
CA ALA A 6 20.58 36.73 4.04
C ALA A 6 19.48 36.00 3.27
N LEU A 7 19.71 34.75 2.88
CA LEU A 7 18.66 33.95 2.25
C LEU A 7 17.57 33.63 3.27
N GLU A 8 16.38 34.15 3.02
CA GLU A 8 15.16 33.79 3.76
C GLU A 8 14.26 32.90 2.89
N ILE A 9 13.75 31.83 3.47
CA ILE A 9 12.85 30.88 2.84
C ILE A 9 11.49 30.94 3.54
N SER A 10 10.45 31.30 2.80
CA SER A 10 9.09 31.29 3.35
C SER A 10 8.65 29.87 3.73
N GLU A 11 7.66 29.75 4.63
CA GLU A 11 7.07 28.44 4.99
C GLU A 11 6.57 27.68 3.75
N HIS A 12 5.93 28.37 2.80
CA HIS A 12 5.51 27.77 1.53
C HIS A 12 6.70 27.31 0.67
N GLY A 13 7.79 28.08 0.63
CA GLY A 13 9.04 27.71 -0.04
C GLY A 13 9.67 26.48 0.60
N ALA A 14 9.73 26.43 1.94
CA ALA A 14 10.21 25.27 2.69
C ALA A 14 9.42 24.01 2.36
N MET A 15 8.09 24.11 2.32
CA MET A 15 7.20 23.00 1.97
C MET A 15 7.46 22.48 0.55
N ARG A 16 7.65 23.39 -0.42
CA ARG A 16 8.00 23.00 -1.81
C ARG A 16 9.35 22.31 -1.88
N PHE A 17 10.37 22.84 -1.19
CA PHE A 17 11.68 22.19 -1.16
C PHE A 17 11.62 20.80 -0.52
N LEU A 18 10.88 20.63 0.57
CA LEU A 18 10.72 19.33 1.23
C LEU A 18 9.93 18.33 0.35
N THR A 19 8.92 18.79 -0.37
CA THR A 19 8.22 17.96 -1.38
C THR A 19 9.19 17.47 -2.47
N LEU A 20 10.16 18.29 -2.85
CA LEU A 20 11.14 17.99 -3.90
C LEU A 20 12.47 17.43 -3.35
N GLN A 21 12.59 17.22 -2.03
CA GLN A 21 13.86 16.84 -1.41
C GLN A 21 14.47 15.58 -1.97
N ARG A 22 13.65 14.60 -2.40
CA ARG A 22 14.15 13.38 -3.06
C ARG A 22 14.98 13.67 -4.31
N TRP A 23 14.65 14.71 -5.06
CA TRP A 23 15.40 15.11 -6.25
C TRP A 23 16.69 15.85 -5.89
N ILE A 24 16.65 16.69 -4.83
CA ILE A 24 17.84 17.32 -4.26
C ILE A 24 18.80 16.23 -3.77
N ALA A 25 18.30 15.25 -3.01
CA ALA A 25 19.08 14.12 -2.53
C ALA A 25 19.73 13.35 -3.68
N LEU A 26 19.00 13.12 -4.77
CA LEU A 26 19.50 12.40 -5.94
C LEU A 26 20.60 13.17 -6.66
N ILE A 27 20.48 14.51 -6.79
CA ILE A 27 21.51 15.36 -7.37
C ILE A 27 22.80 15.26 -6.54
N PHE A 28 22.73 15.38 -5.22
CA PHE A 28 23.89 15.23 -4.35
C PHE A 28 24.48 13.81 -4.40
N ALA A 29 23.62 12.78 -4.30
CA ALA A 29 24.04 11.39 -4.36
C ALA A 29 24.72 11.02 -5.68
N SER A 30 24.35 11.66 -6.79
CA SER A 30 25.00 11.49 -8.11
C SER A 30 26.29 12.28 -8.27
N SER A 31 26.56 13.22 -7.36
CA SER A 31 27.76 14.06 -7.37
C SER A 31 28.89 13.47 -6.50
N PRO A 32 30.12 13.97 -6.60
CA PRO A 32 31.21 13.60 -5.70
C PRO A 32 30.95 13.95 -4.21
N TYR A 33 30.02 14.84 -3.91
CA TYR A 33 29.68 15.25 -2.54
C TYR A 33 28.83 14.22 -1.81
N VAL A 34 28.05 13.40 -2.53
CA VAL A 34 27.13 12.37 -2.01
C VAL A 34 25.97 12.95 -1.19
N ASN A 35 26.21 13.94 -0.33
CA ASN A 35 25.24 14.62 0.53
C ASN A 35 25.57 16.10 0.66
N ALA A 36 24.76 16.84 1.42
CA ALA A 36 24.93 18.27 1.66
C ALA A 36 25.62 18.60 3.01
N ASP A 37 26.27 17.64 3.65
CA ASP A 37 26.86 17.82 4.99
C ASP A 37 27.91 18.93 5.05
N HIS A 38 28.65 19.16 3.96
CA HIS A 38 29.60 20.25 3.86
C HIS A 38 28.93 21.63 4.01
N ILE A 39 27.69 21.79 3.51
CA ILE A 39 26.88 23.00 3.69
C ILE A 39 26.32 23.04 5.11
N LEU A 40 25.74 21.94 5.59
CA LEU A 40 25.14 21.86 6.92
C LEU A 40 26.13 22.17 8.03
N ARG A 41 27.41 21.81 7.87
CA ARG A 41 28.46 22.15 8.84
C ARG A 41 28.75 23.64 8.91
N THR A 42 28.44 24.44 7.89
CA THR A 42 28.59 25.89 7.94
C THR A 42 27.60 26.54 8.90
N TYR A 43 26.50 25.88 9.23
CA TYR A 43 25.48 26.33 10.18
C TYR A 43 25.84 26.04 11.63
N ASN A 44 26.95 25.30 11.88
CA ASN A 44 27.35 24.96 13.25
C ASN A 44 27.85 26.19 14.00
N ARG A 45 27.19 26.52 15.12
CA ARG A 45 27.63 27.62 16.03
C ARG A 45 28.96 27.29 16.69
N ASN A 46 29.14 26.01 17.07
CA ASN A 46 30.39 25.56 17.67
C ASN A 46 31.34 25.05 16.57
N LYS A 47 32.11 26.02 16.01
CA LYS A 47 33.10 25.73 14.95
C LYS A 47 34.26 24.86 15.41
N GLU A 48 34.46 24.72 16.73
CA GLU A 48 35.54 23.94 17.36
C GLU A 48 35.06 22.54 17.78
N SER A 49 33.80 22.14 17.40
CA SER A 49 33.30 20.79 17.73
C SER A 49 34.21 19.73 17.17
N ALA A 50 34.74 18.88 18.06
CA ALA A 50 35.61 17.76 17.69
C ALA A 50 34.88 16.66 16.90
N ASN A 51 33.53 16.64 16.93
CA ASN A 51 32.75 15.66 16.21
C ASN A 51 32.18 16.25 14.92
N PRO A 52 32.67 15.84 13.73
CA PRO A 52 32.21 16.37 12.45
C PRO A 52 30.76 15.95 12.12
N ASN A 53 30.19 15.00 12.86
CA ASN A 53 28.85 14.50 12.64
C ASN A 53 27.80 15.16 13.55
N THR A 54 28.17 16.19 14.31
CA THR A 54 27.23 16.97 15.12
C THR A 54 27.19 18.42 14.63
N VAL A 55 25.99 18.98 14.56
CA VAL A 55 25.74 20.37 14.22
C VAL A 55 24.90 21.01 15.32
N ASP A 56 25.43 22.03 16.00
CA ASP A 56 24.70 22.87 16.93
C ASP A 56 24.10 24.05 16.17
N LEU A 57 22.81 23.94 15.86
CA LEU A 57 22.09 24.94 15.07
C LEU A 57 21.67 26.13 15.92
N ASP A 58 21.60 27.31 15.29
CA ASP A 58 20.83 28.41 15.84
C ASP A 58 19.36 28.04 16.00
N ALA A 59 18.77 28.43 17.11
CA ALA A 59 17.36 28.17 17.40
C ALA A 59 16.40 29.07 16.58
N THR A 60 16.82 29.54 15.40
CA THR A 60 15.99 30.34 14.50
C THR A 60 15.22 29.45 13.53
N LEU A 61 14.00 29.85 13.19
CA LEU A 61 13.19 29.16 12.21
C LEU A 61 13.90 28.99 10.86
N GLN A 62 14.64 30.04 10.41
CA GLN A 62 15.35 29.99 9.14
C GLN A 62 16.52 28.98 9.14
N ALA A 63 17.25 28.87 10.23
CA ALA A 63 18.30 27.86 10.36
C ALA A 63 17.73 26.44 10.32
N LEU A 64 16.62 26.22 11.02
CA LEU A 64 15.93 24.92 11.03
C LEU A 64 15.35 24.58 9.64
N ILE A 65 14.73 25.53 8.93
CA ILE A 65 14.23 25.34 7.56
C ILE A 65 15.38 24.93 6.63
N LYS A 66 16.48 25.68 6.62
CA LYS A 66 17.64 25.38 5.77
C LYS A 66 18.24 24.00 6.09
N PHE A 67 18.34 23.69 7.39
CA PHE A 67 18.79 22.38 7.84
C PHE A 67 17.87 21.25 7.31
N CYS A 68 16.56 21.34 7.50
CA CYS A 68 15.62 20.32 7.06
C CYS A 68 15.63 20.11 5.55
N ILE A 69 15.78 21.17 4.75
CA ILE A 69 15.86 21.06 3.28
C ILE A 69 17.12 20.29 2.85
N LEU A 70 18.25 20.53 3.51
CA LEU A 70 19.55 19.96 3.14
C LEU A 70 19.94 18.71 3.92
N TYR A 71 19.15 18.32 4.93
CA TYR A 71 19.36 17.06 5.63
C TYR A 71 18.83 15.90 4.77
N LEU A 72 19.72 15.27 4.03
CA LEU A 72 19.40 14.26 3.02
C LEU A 72 19.52 12.83 3.59
N PRO A 73 18.95 11.80 2.95
CA PRO A 73 19.07 10.42 3.40
C PRO A 73 20.52 9.97 3.65
N GLU A 74 21.45 10.41 2.78
CA GLU A 74 22.87 10.07 2.86
C GLU A 74 23.69 10.97 3.82
N SER A 75 23.06 11.86 4.59
CA SER A 75 23.75 12.69 5.58
C SER A 75 24.37 11.84 6.68
N ASN A 76 25.62 12.15 7.07
CA ASN A 76 26.29 11.54 8.21
C ASN A 76 26.09 12.34 9.51
N ILE A 77 25.41 13.48 9.43
CA ILE A 77 25.10 14.29 10.60
C ILE A 77 24.03 13.59 11.44
N LEU A 78 24.28 13.49 12.73
CA LEU A 78 23.34 12.89 13.67
C LEU A 78 22.13 13.83 13.88
N LEU A 79 20.94 13.30 13.66
CA LEU A 79 19.69 14.02 13.89
C LEU A 79 19.04 13.55 15.20
N ASN A 80 18.90 14.46 16.14
CA ASN A 80 18.07 14.23 17.32
C ASN A 80 16.63 14.61 16.99
N LEU A 81 15.81 13.61 16.67
CA LEU A 81 14.41 13.80 16.27
C LEU A 81 13.56 14.46 17.35
N ASP A 82 13.77 14.13 18.65
CA ASP A 82 13.00 14.73 19.74
C ASP A 82 13.38 16.22 19.94
N ALA A 83 14.65 16.55 19.83
CA ALA A 83 15.07 17.96 19.88
C ALA A 83 14.52 18.76 18.71
N ALA A 84 14.57 18.22 17.50
CA ALA A 84 13.99 18.82 16.30
C ALA A 84 12.47 19.00 16.42
N TRP A 85 11.77 17.98 16.94
CA TRP A 85 10.33 18.04 17.19
C TRP A 85 9.93 19.13 18.17
N ASN A 86 10.67 19.25 19.26
CA ASN A 86 10.44 20.30 20.27
C ASN A 86 10.72 21.71 19.73
N ALA A 87 11.62 21.84 18.75
CA ALA A 87 11.88 23.12 18.08
C ALA A 87 10.77 23.47 17.07
N SER A 88 10.31 22.53 16.28
CA SER A 88 9.18 22.67 15.34
C SER A 88 8.63 21.30 14.95
N SER A 89 7.45 20.95 15.46
CA SER A 89 6.78 19.69 15.15
C SER A 89 6.40 19.57 13.66
N ASP A 90 5.82 20.63 13.08
CA ASP A 90 5.38 20.65 11.68
C ASP A 90 6.56 20.49 10.71
N LEU A 91 7.67 21.18 10.98
CA LEU A 91 8.84 21.12 10.12
C LEU A 91 9.58 19.77 10.26
N THR A 92 9.66 19.23 11.48
CA THR A 92 10.25 17.91 11.70
C THR A 92 9.39 16.79 11.08
N ALA A 93 8.07 16.88 11.19
CA ALA A 93 7.16 15.96 10.49
C ALA A 93 7.34 16.06 8.97
N SER A 94 7.48 17.27 8.43
CA SER A 94 7.73 17.49 7.00
C SER A 94 9.07 16.92 6.54
N LEU A 95 10.11 17.00 7.36
CA LEU A 95 11.39 16.33 7.12
C LEU A 95 11.23 14.80 7.12
N CYS A 96 10.48 14.24 8.07
CA CYS A 96 10.20 12.80 8.12
C CYS A 96 9.46 12.33 6.86
N PHE A 97 8.52 13.10 6.32
CA PHE A 97 7.88 12.82 5.03
C PHE A 97 8.91 12.82 3.90
N ALA A 98 9.73 13.85 3.82
CA ALA A 98 10.74 14.00 2.78
C ALA A 98 11.75 12.86 2.79
N LEU A 99 12.23 12.42 3.96
CA LEU A 99 13.19 11.31 4.11
C LEU A 99 12.59 9.92 3.76
N GLN A 100 11.27 9.78 3.77
CA GLN A 100 10.58 8.55 3.34
C GLN A 100 10.18 8.56 1.86
N SER A 101 10.25 9.70 1.19
CA SER A 101 9.86 9.85 -0.23
C SER A 101 10.82 9.20 -1.25
N PRO A 102 12.14 9.06 -1.04
CA PRO A 102 13.03 8.46 -2.04
C PRO A 102 12.63 7.04 -2.42
N ARG A 103 12.65 6.77 -3.73
CA ARG A 103 12.40 5.43 -4.30
C ARG A 103 13.62 4.51 -4.29
N PHE A 104 14.74 5.03 -3.88
CA PHE A 104 15.97 4.28 -3.67
C PHE A 104 16.70 4.88 -2.47
N ILE A 105 17.08 4.03 -1.55
CA ILE A 105 17.86 4.37 -0.36
C ILE A 105 19.15 3.57 -0.42
N GLY A 106 20.26 4.26 -0.75
CA GLY A 106 21.48 3.62 -1.19
C GLY A 106 22.30 2.96 -0.09
N THR A 107 22.57 3.66 1.00
CA THR A 107 23.52 3.18 2.02
C THR A 107 22.83 2.55 3.22
N SER A 108 23.58 1.72 3.96
CA SER A 108 23.11 1.15 5.24
C SER A 108 22.76 2.25 6.26
N SER A 109 23.49 3.38 6.25
CA SER A 109 23.20 4.53 7.11
C SER A 109 21.86 5.18 6.77
N ALA A 110 21.59 5.41 5.47
CA ALA A 110 20.31 5.96 5.01
C ALA A 110 19.14 5.00 5.31
N PHE A 111 19.35 3.70 5.12
CA PHE A 111 18.35 2.68 5.42
C PHE A 111 18.04 2.61 6.92
N ALA A 112 19.06 2.59 7.77
CA ALA A 112 18.89 2.59 9.23
C ALA A 112 18.16 3.85 9.74
N LYS A 113 18.43 5.02 9.12
CA LYS A 113 17.75 6.27 9.42
C LYS A 113 16.26 6.21 9.11
N ARG A 114 15.90 5.62 7.96
CA ARG A 114 14.51 5.39 7.59
C ARG A 114 13.82 4.44 8.57
N ALA A 115 14.44 3.34 8.93
CA ALA A 115 13.94 2.40 9.92
C ALA A 115 13.69 3.09 11.27
N ALA A 116 14.62 3.91 11.75
CA ALA A 116 14.46 4.69 12.98
C ALA A 116 13.26 5.67 12.89
N ILE A 117 13.05 6.32 11.74
CA ILE A 117 11.89 7.19 11.52
C ILE A 117 10.60 6.35 11.57
N LEU A 118 10.54 5.19 10.94
CA LEU A 118 9.34 4.35 10.95
C LEU A 118 8.96 3.85 12.36
N GLN A 119 9.92 3.73 13.27
CA GLN A 119 9.66 3.40 14.67
C GLN A 119 9.21 4.61 15.50
N TRP A 120 9.85 5.76 15.30
CA TRP A 120 9.63 6.96 16.12
C TRP A 120 8.44 7.81 15.65
N PHE A 121 8.26 7.95 14.35
CA PHE A 121 7.37 8.93 13.75
C PHE A 121 5.86 8.65 13.92
N PRO A 122 5.36 7.40 13.94
CA PRO A 122 3.92 7.15 14.02
C PRO A 122 3.23 7.86 15.19
N GLU A 123 3.80 7.80 16.40
CA GLU A 123 3.24 8.46 17.58
C GLU A 123 3.26 10.00 17.48
N LYS A 124 4.29 10.54 16.86
CA LYS A 124 4.45 11.97 16.63
C LYS A 124 3.50 12.46 15.52
N LEU A 125 3.42 11.75 14.41
CA LEU A 125 2.51 12.08 13.31
C LEU A 125 1.06 12.11 13.76
N ALA A 126 0.66 11.22 14.67
CA ALA A 126 -0.68 11.21 15.23
C ALA A 126 -1.07 12.52 15.94
N GLN A 127 -0.08 13.32 16.39
CA GLN A 127 -0.28 14.61 17.07
C GLN A 127 -0.43 15.80 16.11
N ILE A 128 -0.12 15.62 14.81
CA ILE A 128 -0.26 16.69 13.81
C ILE A 128 -1.73 16.94 13.51
N GLU A 129 -2.16 18.18 13.76
CA GLU A 129 -3.57 18.59 13.60
C GLU A 129 -3.92 18.92 12.14
N ASN A 130 -2.99 19.48 11.38
CA ASN A 130 -3.27 20.08 10.08
C ASN A 130 -2.37 19.49 8.98
N LEU A 131 -2.97 18.72 8.08
CA LEU A 131 -2.27 18.15 6.93
C LEU A 131 -1.64 19.20 6.00
N ASN A 132 -2.23 20.41 5.92
CA ASN A 132 -1.69 21.50 5.10
C ASN A 132 -0.35 22.04 5.61
N LYS A 133 0.06 21.66 6.83
CA LYS A 133 1.39 21.93 7.38
C LYS A 133 2.45 20.92 6.96
N LEU A 134 2.06 19.89 6.22
CA LEU A 134 2.93 18.83 5.74
C LEU A 134 3.05 18.88 4.21
N PRO A 135 4.12 18.30 3.62
CA PRO A 135 4.22 18.13 2.17
C PRO A 135 3.25 17.05 1.68
N SER A 136 1.94 17.33 1.74
CA SER A 136 0.86 16.38 1.51
C SER A 136 0.90 15.72 0.12
N ALA A 137 1.50 16.38 -0.86
CA ALA A 137 1.69 15.82 -2.21
C ALA A 137 2.54 14.54 -2.24
N ILE A 138 3.38 14.30 -1.22
CA ILE A 138 4.19 13.06 -1.09
C ILE A 138 3.65 12.10 -0.02
N SER A 139 2.40 12.28 0.44
CA SER A 139 1.77 11.36 1.40
C SER A 139 1.69 9.93 0.86
N HIS A 140 1.52 9.75 -0.46
CA HIS A 140 1.50 8.44 -1.10
C HIS A 140 2.87 7.73 -0.98
N ASP A 141 3.99 8.47 -1.04
CA ASP A 141 5.31 7.91 -0.82
C ASP A 141 5.45 7.39 0.63
N VAL A 142 5.03 8.20 1.62
CA VAL A 142 5.05 7.80 3.04
C VAL A 142 4.17 6.57 3.26
N TYR A 143 2.99 6.54 2.67
CA TYR A 143 2.04 5.45 2.78
C TYR A 143 2.57 4.14 2.18
N MET A 144 3.19 4.19 1.01
CA MET A 144 3.58 3.00 0.24
C MET A 144 5.00 2.53 0.55
N HIS A 145 5.97 3.45 0.68
CA HIS A 145 7.40 3.07 0.75
C HIS A 145 7.77 2.39 2.06
N CYS A 146 6.99 2.56 3.13
CA CYS A 146 7.22 1.85 4.40
C CYS A 146 7.24 0.32 4.21
N SER A 147 6.48 -0.21 3.25
CA SER A 147 6.40 -1.66 2.98
C SER A 147 7.71 -2.28 2.50
N TYR A 148 8.65 -1.47 2.02
CA TYR A 148 9.96 -1.94 1.55
C TYR A 148 11.01 -2.01 2.66
N ASP A 149 10.67 -1.62 3.89
CA ASP A 149 11.53 -1.73 5.06
C ASP A 149 11.44 -3.13 5.70
N ILE A 150 12.42 -3.47 6.54
CA ILE A 150 12.47 -4.76 7.27
C ILE A 150 11.78 -4.70 8.64
N GLU A 151 11.46 -3.50 9.14
CA GLU A 151 10.89 -3.32 10.46
C GLU A 151 9.49 -3.95 10.58
N ALA A 152 9.24 -4.70 11.65
CA ALA A 152 7.98 -5.41 11.85
C ALA A 152 6.76 -4.45 11.93
N ASN A 153 6.95 -3.27 12.52
CA ASN A 153 5.89 -2.27 12.73
C ASN A 153 5.88 -1.15 11.68
N LYS A 154 6.55 -1.36 10.56
CA LYS A 154 6.70 -0.37 9.48
C LYS A 154 5.40 0.25 9.00
N HIS A 155 4.30 -0.49 9.04
CA HIS A 155 2.99 -0.03 8.58
C HIS A 155 2.23 0.86 9.59
N ASN A 156 2.71 0.99 10.85
CA ASN A 156 2.05 1.85 11.84
C ASN A 156 1.97 3.32 11.40
N VAL A 157 2.90 3.78 10.56
CA VAL A 157 2.87 5.11 9.97
C VAL A 157 1.60 5.37 9.17
N LYS A 158 1.02 4.34 8.54
CA LYS A 158 -0.24 4.44 7.78
C LYS A 158 -1.41 4.80 8.69
N ARG A 159 -1.50 4.20 9.89
CA ARG A 159 -2.56 4.51 10.86
C ARG A 159 -2.54 5.99 11.24
N SER A 160 -1.37 6.51 11.55
CA SER A 160 -1.21 7.91 11.92
C SER A 160 -1.47 8.85 10.75
N LEU A 161 -1.01 8.51 9.56
CA LEU A 161 -1.30 9.27 8.34
C LEU A 161 -2.81 9.30 8.04
N ASN A 162 -3.50 8.16 8.14
CA ASN A 162 -4.94 8.07 7.98
C ASN A 162 -5.68 8.97 8.98
N ALA A 163 -5.24 9.02 10.24
CA ALA A 163 -5.83 9.90 11.25
C ALA A 163 -5.67 11.38 10.90
N VAL A 164 -4.49 11.80 10.39
CA VAL A 164 -4.27 13.19 9.91
C VAL A 164 -5.13 13.49 8.70
N ILE A 165 -5.20 12.58 7.73
CA ILE A 165 -6.06 12.73 6.54
C ILE A 165 -7.53 12.84 6.96
N ARG A 166 -7.99 12.01 7.89
CA ARG A 166 -9.37 12.07 8.37
C ARG A 166 -9.69 13.40 9.04
N ARG A 167 -8.82 13.92 9.91
CA ARG A 167 -8.98 15.26 10.50
C ARG A 167 -9.06 16.34 9.43
N HIS A 168 -8.19 16.26 8.42
CA HIS A 168 -8.23 17.20 7.30
C HIS A 168 -9.55 17.15 6.53
N LEU A 169 -10.05 15.96 6.16
CA LEU A 169 -11.33 15.79 5.49
C LEU A 169 -12.48 16.43 6.29
N LEU A 170 -12.54 16.17 7.59
CA LEU A 170 -13.55 16.77 8.46
C LEU A 170 -13.42 18.30 8.54
N SER A 171 -12.19 18.82 8.58
CA SER A 171 -11.93 20.27 8.67
C SER A 171 -12.35 21.04 7.41
N VAL A 172 -12.35 20.38 6.25
CA VAL A 172 -12.83 20.97 4.96
C VAL A 172 -14.30 20.67 4.70
N GLY A 173 -15.02 20.13 5.68
CA GLY A 173 -16.48 19.90 5.61
C GLY A 173 -16.90 18.59 4.94
N TRP A 174 -16.00 17.59 4.89
CA TRP A 174 -16.38 16.27 4.39
C TRP A 174 -17.41 15.60 5.31
N GLU A 175 -18.49 15.11 4.72
CA GLU A 175 -19.52 14.33 5.39
C GLU A 175 -19.57 12.91 4.79
N ASP A 176 -19.52 11.91 5.66
CA ASP A 176 -19.71 10.53 5.26
C ASP A 176 -21.15 10.27 4.78
N ARG A 177 -21.28 9.30 3.90
CA ARG A 177 -22.60 8.88 3.42
C ARG A 177 -23.40 8.22 4.53
N LYS A 178 -24.69 8.58 4.63
CA LYS A 178 -25.69 7.86 5.41
C LYS A 178 -26.27 6.73 4.57
N ILE A 179 -25.94 5.49 4.95
CA ILE A 179 -26.32 4.30 4.16
C ILE A 179 -27.65 3.75 4.68
N GLU A 180 -28.75 4.21 4.08
CA GLU A 180 -30.10 3.80 4.45
C GLU A 180 -30.62 2.64 3.61
N GLN A 181 -30.25 2.58 2.34
CA GLN A 181 -30.67 1.55 1.38
C GLN A 181 -29.57 1.23 0.39
N LEU A 182 -29.65 0.06 -0.21
CA LEU A 182 -28.75 -0.34 -1.28
C LEU A 182 -29.42 -0.14 -2.64
N GLY A 183 -28.63 0.35 -3.59
CA GLY A 183 -29.07 0.48 -4.97
C GLY A 183 -28.96 -0.82 -5.74
N THR A 184 -29.80 -0.94 -6.75
CA THR A 184 -29.73 -2.05 -7.72
C THR A 184 -29.74 -1.50 -9.14
N ARG A 185 -29.00 -2.15 -10.01
CA ARG A 185 -28.98 -1.95 -11.45
C ARG A 185 -29.11 -3.31 -12.13
N ASN A 186 -30.01 -3.43 -13.10
CA ASN A 186 -30.27 -4.72 -13.78
C ASN A 186 -30.53 -5.88 -12.80
N ASN A 187 -31.29 -5.61 -11.72
CA ASN A 187 -31.59 -6.53 -10.62
C ASN A 187 -30.36 -7.04 -9.82
N LYS A 188 -29.22 -6.37 -9.93
CA LYS A 188 -28.01 -6.69 -9.17
C LYS A 188 -27.65 -5.54 -8.22
N PRO A 189 -27.12 -5.81 -7.01
CA PRO A 189 -26.56 -4.77 -6.17
C PRO A 189 -25.38 -4.08 -6.88
N VAL A 190 -25.17 -2.80 -6.57
CA VAL A 190 -24.11 -2.01 -7.18
C VAL A 190 -22.79 -2.22 -6.40
N MET A 191 -21.71 -2.42 -7.15
CA MET A 191 -20.33 -2.36 -6.67
C MET A 191 -19.63 -1.19 -7.35
N VAL A 192 -19.10 -0.26 -6.55
CA VAL A 192 -18.27 0.85 -7.05
C VAL A 192 -16.80 0.47 -6.85
N VAL A 193 -16.01 0.59 -7.90
CA VAL A 193 -14.58 0.24 -7.91
C VAL A 193 -13.76 1.48 -8.25
N LEU A 194 -12.86 1.87 -7.34
CA LEU A 194 -11.92 2.96 -7.57
C LEU A 194 -10.55 2.40 -7.97
N LEU A 195 -10.03 2.88 -9.10
CA LEU A 195 -8.81 2.39 -9.73
C LEU A 195 -7.70 3.43 -9.68
N GLU A 196 -6.48 2.97 -9.46
CA GLU A 196 -5.24 3.75 -9.62
C GLU A 196 -4.71 3.59 -11.05
N HIS A 197 -3.81 2.64 -11.28
CA HIS A 197 -3.30 2.24 -12.58
C HIS A 197 -3.97 0.94 -13.01
N PHE A 198 -4.69 0.96 -14.13
CA PHE A 198 -5.42 -0.22 -14.59
C PHE A 198 -5.46 -0.31 -16.12
N HIS A 199 -4.28 -0.36 -16.73
CA HIS A 199 -4.12 -0.62 -18.16
C HIS A 199 -3.66 -2.06 -18.41
N SER A 200 -3.90 -2.58 -19.58
CA SER A 200 -3.75 -4.00 -19.95
C SER A 200 -2.34 -4.59 -19.71
N SER A 201 -1.30 -3.76 -19.70
CA SER A 201 0.06 -4.18 -19.35
C SER A 201 0.41 -4.02 -17.87
N HIS A 202 -0.43 -3.36 -17.07
CA HIS A 202 -0.15 -3.12 -15.65
C HIS A 202 -0.43 -4.36 -14.80
N SER A 203 0.36 -4.53 -13.74
CA SER A 203 0.24 -5.67 -12.82
C SER A 203 -1.16 -5.83 -12.24
N ILE A 204 -1.82 -4.73 -11.86
CA ILE A 204 -3.15 -4.77 -11.24
C ILE A 204 -4.23 -5.27 -12.22
N TYR A 205 -4.18 -4.86 -13.47
CA TYR A 205 -5.06 -5.42 -14.50
C TYR A 205 -4.82 -6.93 -14.66
N ARG A 206 -3.56 -7.34 -14.77
CA ARG A 206 -3.17 -8.74 -14.99
C ARG A 206 -3.57 -9.67 -13.84
N THR A 207 -3.67 -9.15 -12.62
CA THR A 207 -3.99 -9.94 -11.42
C THR A 207 -5.48 -9.87 -11.03
N HIS A 208 -6.20 -8.80 -11.33
CA HIS A 208 -7.53 -8.57 -10.76
C HIS A 208 -8.65 -8.44 -11.81
N SER A 209 -8.35 -8.25 -13.10
CA SER A 209 -9.38 -8.02 -14.12
C SER A 209 -10.36 -9.19 -14.26
N THR A 210 -9.86 -10.42 -14.26
CA THR A 210 -10.70 -11.63 -14.43
C THR A 210 -11.71 -11.81 -13.32
N SER A 211 -11.32 -11.59 -12.07
CA SER A 211 -12.23 -11.69 -10.91
C SER A 211 -13.28 -10.59 -10.89
N MET A 212 -12.93 -9.37 -11.34
CA MET A 212 -13.91 -8.30 -11.49
C MET A 212 -14.90 -8.58 -12.63
N VAL A 213 -14.43 -9.09 -13.78
CA VAL A 213 -15.32 -9.53 -14.86
C VAL A 213 -16.27 -10.62 -14.35
N ALA A 214 -15.77 -11.61 -13.62
CA ALA A 214 -16.61 -12.67 -13.05
C ALA A 214 -17.60 -12.13 -12.00
N ALA A 215 -17.23 -11.11 -11.21
CA ALA A 215 -18.11 -10.49 -10.22
C ALA A 215 -19.35 -9.82 -10.85
N ARG A 216 -19.32 -9.51 -12.16
CA ARG A 216 -20.50 -9.01 -12.91
C ARG A 216 -21.66 -10.00 -12.95
N GLU A 217 -21.41 -11.27 -12.65
CA GLU A 217 -22.50 -12.25 -12.45
C GLU A 217 -23.43 -11.82 -11.30
N HIS A 218 -22.88 -11.27 -10.24
CA HIS A 218 -23.57 -10.93 -8.99
C HIS A 218 -23.80 -9.44 -8.77
N PHE A 219 -23.01 -8.59 -9.39
CA PHE A 219 -23.03 -7.15 -9.18
C PHE A 219 -23.14 -6.39 -10.51
N HIS A 220 -23.67 -5.18 -10.45
CA HIS A 220 -23.46 -4.17 -11.47
C HIS A 220 -22.23 -3.35 -11.07
N LEU A 221 -21.17 -3.43 -11.87
CA LEU A 221 -19.88 -2.82 -11.59
C LEU A 221 -19.77 -1.43 -12.22
N ILE A 222 -19.49 -0.43 -11.38
CA ILE A 222 -19.19 0.93 -11.80
C ILE A 222 -17.72 1.21 -11.48
N GLY A 223 -16.89 1.35 -12.52
CA GLY A 223 -15.47 1.69 -12.38
C GLY A 223 -15.25 3.20 -12.39
N LEU A 224 -14.33 3.69 -11.58
CA LEU A 224 -13.82 5.06 -11.62
C LEU A 224 -12.28 5.02 -11.64
N GLY A 225 -11.68 5.86 -12.45
CA GLY A 225 -10.23 5.98 -12.55
C GLY A 225 -9.80 7.19 -13.35
N SER A 226 -8.49 7.44 -13.40
CA SER A 226 -7.90 8.47 -14.25
C SER A 226 -7.67 7.96 -15.68
N ASP A 227 -6.98 8.73 -16.51
CA ASP A 227 -6.46 8.34 -17.82
C ASP A 227 -5.42 7.20 -17.77
N ALA A 228 -5.00 6.78 -16.57
CA ALA A 228 -4.20 5.56 -16.36
C ALA A 228 -5.00 4.25 -16.51
N VAL A 229 -6.30 4.33 -16.89
CA VAL A 229 -7.17 3.20 -17.22
C VAL A 229 -7.42 3.19 -18.72
N ASP A 230 -6.83 2.22 -19.43
CA ASP A 230 -7.01 2.09 -20.88
C ASP A 230 -8.40 1.50 -21.25
N GLU A 231 -8.71 1.44 -22.54
CA GLU A 231 -9.99 0.90 -23.04
C GLU A 231 -10.24 -0.54 -22.55
N MET A 232 -9.21 -1.38 -22.50
CA MET A 232 -9.36 -2.76 -22.00
C MET A 232 -9.68 -2.77 -20.51
N GLY A 233 -9.06 -1.88 -19.74
CA GLY A 233 -9.37 -1.69 -18.33
C GLY A 233 -10.81 -1.22 -18.11
N GLN A 234 -11.30 -0.28 -18.94
CA GLN A 234 -12.67 0.23 -18.86
C GLN A 234 -13.72 -0.84 -19.18
N GLN A 235 -13.45 -1.76 -20.14
CA GLN A 235 -14.36 -2.83 -20.55
C GLN A 235 -14.62 -3.88 -19.45
N VAL A 236 -13.82 -3.90 -18.39
CA VAL A 236 -14.04 -4.77 -17.22
C VAL A 236 -15.34 -4.42 -16.49
N PHE A 237 -15.82 -3.18 -16.61
CA PHE A 237 -16.95 -2.63 -15.88
C PHE A 237 -18.22 -2.57 -16.75
N ASP A 238 -19.40 -2.54 -16.11
CA ASP A 238 -20.67 -2.27 -16.79
C ASP A 238 -20.81 -0.78 -17.14
N GLU A 239 -20.29 0.09 -16.28
CA GLU A 239 -20.17 1.54 -16.46
C GLU A 239 -18.79 1.99 -16.02
N PHE A 240 -18.17 2.94 -16.73
CA PHE A 240 -16.90 3.54 -16.35
C PHE A 240 -17.01 5.07 -16.37
N HIS A 241 -16.47 5.71 -15.33
CA HIS A 241 -16.41 7.15 -15.20
C HIS A 241 -14.97 7.64 -15.04
N LEU A 242 -14.56 8.56 -15.91
CA LEU A 242 -13.27 9.22 -15.78
C LEU A 242 -13.33 10.23 -14.62
N LEU A 243 -12.38 10.15 -13.69
CA LEU A 243 -12.24 11.14 -12.63
C LEU A 243 -11.86 12.51 -13.21
N PRO A 244 -12.29 13.63 -12.59
CA PRO A 244 -11.89 14.97 -13.02
C PRO A 244 -10.37 15.10 -13.15
N GLN A 245 -9.88 15.45 -14.33
CA GLN A 245 -8.43 15.58 -14.59
C GLN A 245 -7.91 16.94 -14.12
N ASP A 246 -8.70 18.01 -14.34
CA ASP A 246 -8.35 19.39 -14.02
C ASP A 246 -8.90 19.85 -12.65
N GLY A 247 -9.07 18.93 -11.71
CA GLY A 247 -9.62 19.20 -10.38
C GLY A 247 -8.62 18.99 -9.25
N SER A 248 -8.93 19.54 -8.10
CA SER A 248 -8.25 19.22 -6.86
C SER A 248 -8.53 17.76 -6.45
N LEU A 249 -7.75 17.24 -5.50
CA LEU A 249 -8.04 15.95 -4.87
C LEU A 249 -9.47 15.91 -4.27
N PHE A 250 -9.92 17.03 -3.70
CA PHE A 250 -11.26 17.14 -3.13
C PHE A 250 -12.36 17.06 -4.20
N ASP A 251 -12.14 17.62 -5.40
CA ASP A 251 -13.08 17.50 -6.53
C ASP A 251 -13.23 16.04 -6.99
N ARG A 252 -12.13 15.29 -7.04
CA ARG A 252 -12.14 13.85 -7.34
C ARG A 252 -12.92 13.05 -6.30
N LEU A 253 -12.70 13.33 -5.02
CA LEU A 253 -13.42 12.67 -3.92
C LEU A 253 -14.92 13.03 -3.93
N SER A 254 -15.26 14.28 -4.20
CA SER A 254 -16.64 14.74 -4.32
C SER A 254 -17.35 14.05 -5.48
N PHE A 255 -16.70 13.96 -6.64
CA PHE A 255 -17.22 13.23 -7.79
C PHE A 255 -17.46 11.74 -7.48
N LEU A 256 -16.51 11.07 -6.82
CA LEU A 256 -16.68 9.70 -6.35
C LEU A 256 -17.86 9.56 -5.40
N LYS A 257 -18.01 10.49 -4.46
CA LYS A 257 -19.13 10.50 -3.51
C LYS A 257 -20.46 10.70 -4.22
N ASP A 258 -20.55 11.61 -5.22
CA ASP A 258 -21.76 11.84 -6.02
C ASP A 258 -22.19 10.58 -6.78
N ILE A 259 -21.24 9.84 -7.36
CA ILE A 259 -21.53 8.54 -7.98
C ILE A 259 -22.07 7.54 -6.95
N CYS A 260 -21.49 7.51 -5.76
CA CYS A 260 -21.96 6.64 -4.67
C CYS A 260 -23.33 7.07 -4.15
N ASP A 261 -23.60 8.37 -4.01
CA ASP A 261 -24.91 8.90 -3.58
C ASP A 261 -26.02 8.58 -4.59
N LYS A 262 -25.73 8.69 -5.87
CA LYS A 262 -26.65 8.37 -6.96
C LYS A 262 -26.97 6.87 -7.05
N ASN A 263 -26.00 6.02 -6.80
CA ASN A 263 -26.10 4.58 -7.07
C ASN A 263 -26.27 3.72 -5.81
N ASN A 264 -26.08 4.26 -4.60
CA ASN A 264 -26.18 3.57 -3.32
C ASN A 264 -25.46 2.20 -3.32
N PRO A 265 -24.14 2.15 -3.55
CA PRO A 265 -23.42 0.89 -3.69
C PRO A 265 -23.49 0.04 -2.42
N ALA A 266 -23.58 -1.27 -2.63
CA ALA A 266 -23.47 -2.27 -1.58
C ALA A 266 -21.99 -2.51 -1.19
N VAL A 267 -21.10 -2.37 -2.15
CA VAL A 267 -19.65 -2.57 -1.99
C VAL A 267 -18.89 -1.39 -2.60
N PHE A 268 -17.91 -0.90 -1.88
CA PHE A 268 -16.83 -0.04 -2.39
C PHE A 268 -15.53 -0.83 -2.37
N TYR A 269 -14.90 -0.98 -3.53
CA TYR A 269 -13.73 -1.84 -3.70
C TYR A 269 -12.58 -1.10 -4.38
N MET A 270 -11.37 -1.31 -3.88
CA MET A 270 -10.12 -0.83 -4.47
C MET A 270 -9.17 -2.01 -4.67
N PRO A 271 -8.91 -2.47 -5.91
CA PRO A 271 -7.97 -3.56 -6.15
C PRO A 271 -6.53 -3.21 -5.76
N SER A 272 -6.21 -1.93 -5.68
CA SER A 272 -4.94 -1.39 -5.15
C SER A 272 -5.19 -0.09 -4.39
N ILE A 273 -4.27 0.23 -3.49
CA ILE A 273 -4.27 1.48 -2.71
C ILE A 273 -2.83 1.91 -2.43
N GLY A 274 -2.54 3.21 -2.56
CA GLY A 274 -1.28 3.81 -2.12
C GLY A 274 -0.45 4.42 -3.24
N MET A 275 -0.74 4.14 -4.51
CA MET A 275 -0.05 4.75 -5.65
C MET A 275 -0.65 6.12 -6.04
N ASP A 276 -1.90 6.38 -5.66
CA ASP A 276 -2.59 7.65 -5.90
C ASP A 276 -3.20 8.19 -4.60
N LEU A 277 -3.16 9.52 -4.43
CA LEU A 277 -3.74 10.18 -3.25
C LEU A 277 -5.25 9.97 -3.14
N THR A 278 -5.95 9.86 -4.26
CA THR A 278 -7.42 9.69 -4.27
C THR A 278 -7.83 8.41 -3.54
N THR A 279 -7.13 7.30 -3.76
CA THR A 279 -7.43 6.03 -3.08
C THR A 279 -7.13 6.09 -1.58
N ILE A 280 -6.00 6.72 -1.19
CA ILE A 280 -5.63 6.89 0.22
C ILE A 280 -6.67 7.75 0.95
N PHE A 281 -7.12 8.86 0.35
CA PHE A 281 -8.13 9.72 0.95
C PHE A 281 -9.51 9.03 0.96
N ALA A 282 -9.90 8.37 -0.13
CA ALA A 282 -11.15 7.61 -0.20
C ALA A 282 -11.22 6.49 0.85
N SER A 283 -10.08 5.85 1.16
CA SER A 283 -10.00 4.84 2.23
C SER A 283 -10.29 5.39 3.62
N ASN A 284 -10.34 6.72 3.81
CA ASN A 284 -10.64 7.39 5.07
C ASN A 284 -12.06 8.00 5.09
N THR A 285 -12.95 7.48 4.24
CA THR A 285 -14.34 7.94 4.11
C THR A 285 -15.30 6.75 4.07
N ARG A 286 -16.57 6.97 4.45
CA ARG A 286 -17.61 5.95 4.31
C ARG A 286 -18.39 6.17 3.01
N LEU A 287 -18.25 5.26 2.05
CA LEU A 287 -18.89 5.30 0.74
C LEU A 287 -19.92 4.17 0.52
N ALA A 288 -19.70 3.02 1.14
CA ALA A 288 -20.56 1.85 1.09
C ALA A 288 -20.57 1.12 2.45
N PRO A 289 -21.55 0.23 2.71
CA PRO A 289 -21.56 -0.54 3.95
C PRO A 289 -20.44 -1.58 4.03
N ILE A 290 -19.94 -2.03 2.89
CA ILE A 290 -18.83 -2.98 2.77
C ILE A 290 -17.74 -2.30 1.96
N GLN A 291 -16.58 -2.11 2.58
CA GLN A 291 -15.42 -1.51 1.94
C GLN A 291 -14.23 -2.44 2.01
N ALA A 292 -13.61 -2.68 0.88
CA ALA A 292 -12.54 -3.66 0.75
C ALA A 292 -11.41 -3.18 -0.17
N VAL A 293 -10.23 -3.69 0.09
CA VAL A 293 -9.07 -3.56 -0.79
C VAL A 293 -8.55 -4.94 -1.18
N ALA A 294 -7.72 -4.99 -2.23
CA ALA A 294 -6.96 -6.19 -2.56
C ALA A 294 -5.46 -5.90 -2.61
N LEU A 295 -4.70 -6.87 -3.09
CA LEU A 295 -3.25 -6.92 -2.97
C LEU A 295 -2.49 -6.20 -4.07
N GLY A 296 -3.08 -5.22 -4.76
CA GLY A 296 -2.32 -4.39 -5.68
C GLY A 296 -1.14 -3.69 -5.01
N HIS A 297 -1.32 -3.33 -3.73
CA HIS A 297 -0.23 -3.09 -2.78
C HIS A 297 -0.41 -4.06 -1.60
N PRO A 298 0.41 -5.13 -1.49
CA PRO A 298 0.14 -6.27 -0.62
C PRO A 298 0.53 -6.02 0.84
N ALA A 299 -0.18 -5.12 1.50
CA ALA A 299 -0.01 -4.77 2.91
C ALA A 299 -1.30 -4.20 3.50
N THR A 300 -1.41 -4.23 4.84
CA THR A 300 -2.51 -3.60 5.57
C THR A 300 -2.66 -2.11 5.24
N THR A 301 -3.89 -1.60 5.23
CA THR A 301 -4.17 -0.17 5.05
C THR A 301 -4.12 0.60 6.37
N HIS A 302 -4.36 -0.06 7.50
CA HIS A 302 -4.58 0.57 8.80
C HIS A 302 -5.68 1.66 8.79
N SER A 303 -6.65 1.53 7.90
CA SER A 303 -7.80 2.44 7.85
C SER A 303 -8.96 1.91 8.70
N ASP A 304 -9.61 2.79 9.47
CA ASP A 304 -10.82 2.47 10.23
C ASP A 304 -12.07 2.33 9.33
N PHE A 305 -11.96 2.64 8.04
CA PHE A 305 -13.07 2.61 7.08
C PHE A 305 -12.98 1.43 6.11
N ILE A 306 -11.89 0.67 6.12
CA ILE A 306 -11.72 -0.53 5.29
C ILE A 306 -11.87 -1.76 6.18
N GLU A 307 -12.96 -2.50 6.00
CA GLU A 307 -13.26 -3.69 6.79
C GLU A 307 -12.49 -4.92 6.32
N TYR A 308 -12.23 -5.01 4.99
CA TYR A 308 -11.80 -6.26 4.39
C TYR A 308 -10.60 -6.10 3.47
N VAL A 309 -9.71 -7.11 3.50
CA VAL A 309 -8.72 -7.35 2.45
C VAL A 309 -9.05 -8.65 1.73
N ILE A 310 -9.19 -8.58 0.40
CA ILE A 310 -9.32 -9.76 -0.47
C ILE A 310 -7.92 -10.31 -0.75
N VAL A 311 -7.71 -11.58 -0.46
CA VAL A 311 -6.41 -12.24 -0.62
C VAL A 311 -6.60 -13.73 -0.89
N GLU A 312 -5.78 -14.30 -1.75
CA GLU A 312 -5.72 -15.76 -1.92
C GLU A 312 -5.05 -16.41 -0.70
N ASP A 313 -5.58 -17.53 -0.25
CA ASP A 313 -5.24 -18.18 1.03
C ASP A 313 -3.74 -18.51 1.17
N ASP A 314 -3.11 -18.94 0.08
CA ASP A 314 -1.70 -19.32 0.05
C ASP A 314 -0.72 -18.12 -0.05
N TYR A 315 -1.23 -16.88 -0.12
CA TYR A 315 -0.41 -15.67 -0.02
C TYR A 315 -0.35 -15.10 1.40
N VAL A 316 -1.11 -15.68 2.34
CA VAL A 316 -1.16 -15.21 3.72
C VAL A 316 -0.09 -15.92 4.54
N GLY A 317 0.95 -15.20 4.92
CA GLY A 317 1.95 -15.68 5.89
C GLY A 317 1.41 -15.59 7.32
N SER A 318 0.92 -14.43 7.73
CA SER A 318 0.30 -14.21 9.04
C SER A 318 -0.86 -13.21 8.96
N GLU A 319 -2.02 -13.57 9.54
CA GLU A 319 -3.14 -12.65 9.68
C GLU A 319 -2.83 -11.46 10.60
N SER A 320 -1.91 -11.62 11.55
CA SER A 320 -1.54 -10.56 12.49
C SER A 320 -0.90 -9.34 11.83
N CYS A 321 -0.50 -9.45 10.57
CA CYS A 321 0.02 -8.34 9.78
C CYS A 321 -1.08 -7.39 9.27
N PHE A 322 -2.35 -7.74 9.44
CA PHE A 322 -3.49 -6.96 8.95
C PHE A 322 -4.31 -6.40 10.10
N SER A 323 -4.78 -5.17 9.94
CA SER A 323 -5.82 -4.57 10.81
C SER A 323 -7.23 -4.92 10.34
N GLU A 324 -7.37 -5.27 9.09
CA GLU A 324 -8.62 -5.63 8.42
C GLU A 324 -8.93 -7.13 8.58
N GLN A 325 -10.18 -7.51 8.40
CA GLN A 325 -10.55 -8.91 8.25
C GLN A 325 -10.18 -9.42 6.85
N LEU A 326 -9.48 -10.57 6.78
CA LEU A 326 -9.15 -11.19 5.51
C LEU A 326 -10.37 -11.91 4.93
N LEU A 327 -10.68 -11.63 3.67
CA LEU A 327 -11.58 -12.44 2.84
C LEU A 327 -10.71 -13.37 1.99
N ARG A 328 -10.46 -14.55 2.51
CA ARG A 328 -9.59 -15.55 1.89
C ARG A 328 -10.25 -16.20 0.69
N LEU A 329 -9.59 -16.12 -0.44
CA LEU A 329 -9.99 -16.79 -1.69
C LEU A 329 -9.23 -18.12 -1.84
N PRO A 330 -9.78 -19.08 -2.60
CA PRO A 330 -8.99 -20.22 -3.09
C PRO A 330 -7.72 -19.76 -3.81
N LYS A 331 -6.67 -20.55 -3.78
CA LYS A 331 -5.34 -20.21 -4.33
C LYS A 331 -5.29 -19.92 -5.84
N ASP A 332 -6.34 -20.21 -6.58
CA ASP A 332 -6.47 -20.01 -8.02
C ASP A 332 -7.62 -19.06 -8.40
N ALA A 333 -8.10 -18.28 -7.43
CA ALA A 333 -9.25 -17.40 -7.64
C ALA A 333 -8.88 -16.05 -8.31
N LEU A 334 -7.59 -15.75 -8.43
CA LEU A 334 -7.08 -14.58 -9.16
C LEU A 334 -6.10 -15.05 -10.25
N PRO A 335 -6.56 -15.74 -11.30
CA PRO A 335 -5.68 -16.20 -12.37
C PRO A 335 -5.06 -15.02 -13.09
N TYR A 336 -3.75 -15.10 -13.37
CA TYR A 336 -3.04 -14.06 -14.09
C TYR A 336 -3.50 -13.95 -15.54
N VAL A 337 -3.59 -12.72 -16.03
CA VAL A 337 -3.70 -12.46 -17.47
C VAL A 337 -2.29 -12.31 -18.03
N PRO A 338 -1.92 -13.03 -19.12
CA PRO A 338 -0.65 -12.83 -19.79
C PRO A 338 -0.45 -11.38 -20.21
N SER A 339 0.78 -10.88 -20.14
CA SER A 339 1.09 -9.56 -20.69
C SER A 339 0.85 -9.57 -22.20
N ALA A 340 0.21 -8.52 -22.72
CA ALA A 340 0.07 -8.35 -24.17
C ALA A 340 1.43 -8.23 -24.89
N LEU A 341 2.49 -7.88 -24.16
CA LEU A 341 3.86 -7.78 -24.64
C LEU A 341 4.67 -9.07 -24.43
N ALA A 342 4.07 -10.12 -23.84
CA ALA A 342 4.75 -11.38 -23.64
C ALA A 342 5.12 -12.05 -24.99
N PRO A 343 6.31 -12.68 -25.09
CA PRO A 343 6.72 -13.34 -26.31
C PRO A 343 5.81 -14.54 -26.61
N GLN A 344 5.35 -14.65 -27.86
CA GLN A 344 4.49 -15.75 -28.31
C GLN A 344 5.25 -17.08 -28.39
N ASN A 345 6.52 -17.02 -28.74
CA ASN A 345 7.41 -18.17 -28.84
C ASN A 345 8.72 -17.86 -28.14
N VAL A 346 9.02 -18.64 -27.10
CA VAL A 346 10.27 -18.52 -26.35
C VAL A 346 11.25 -19.61 -26.79
N VAL A 347 12.41 -19.21 -27.25
CA VAL A 347 13.54 -20.12 -27.44
C VAL A 347 14.33 -20.14 -26.13
N TYR A 348 14.28 -21.28 -25.42
CA TYR A 348 14.90 -21.37 -24.09
C TYR A 348 16.42 -21.50 -24.18
N ASN A 349 17.11 -20.71 -23.36
CA ASN A 349 18.58 -20.73 -23.29
C ASN A 349 19.04 -21.65 -22.14
N LEU A 350 19.24 -22.95 -22.46
CA LEU A 350 19.70 -23.95 -21.50
C LEU A 350 21.19 -24.22 -21.66
N ARG A 351 22.02 -23.48 -20.91
CA ARG A 351 23.48 -23.66 -20.91
C ARG A 351 23.89 -24.81 -19.99
N GLU A 352 24.56 -25.82 -20.50
CA GLU A 352 24.83 -27.05 -19.76
C GLU A 352 25.94 -26.89 -18.71
N ASN A 353 27.07 -26.28 -19.05
CA ASN A 353 28.19 -26.08 -18.11
C ASN A 353 28.86 -24.71 -18.36
N PRO A 354 28.19 -23.60 -18.03
CA PRO A 354 28.76 -22.29 -18.22
C PRO A 354 29.93 -22.04 -17.26
N GLU A 355 31.00 -21.39 -17.74
CA GLU A 355 32.13 -20.97 -16.90
C GLU A 355 31.74 -19.93 -15.85
N VAL A 356 30.75 -19.10 -16.19
CA VAL A 356 30.19 -18.07 -15.32
C VAL A 356 28.69 -18.29 -15.24
N ILE A 357 28.15 -18.37 -14.03
CA ILE A 357 26.71 -18.43 -13.78
C ILE A 357 26.16 -17.00 -13.83
N HIS A 358 25.31 -16.72 -14.80
CA HIS A 358 24.61 -15.46 -14.89
C HIS A 358 23.31 -15.51 -14.07
N ILE A 359 23.18 -14.60 -13.12
CA ILE A 359 22.08 -14.54 -12.15
C ILE A 359 21.25 -13.28 -12.43
N GLY A 360 19.99 -13.46 -12.80
CA GLY A 360 19.06 -12.36 -13.04
C GLY A 360 18.40 -11.86 -11.75
N ILE A 361 18.31 -10.55 -11.63
CA ILE A 361 17.58 -9.87 -10.54
C ILE A 361 16.60 -8.90 -11.19
N ALA A 362 15.34 -9.31 -11.27
CA ALA A 362 14.24 -8.47 -11.70
C ALA A 362 13.73 -7.66 -10.51
N SER A 363 13.92 -6.35 -10.50
CA SER A 363 13.61 -5.54 -9.33
C SER A 363 13.28 -4.09 -9.70
N THR A 364 12.45 -3.44 -8.90
CA THR A 364 12.44 -1.98 -8.83
C THR A 364 13.52 -1.50 -7.88
N THR A 365 13.96 -0.25 -8.02
CA THR A 365 14.98 0.33 -7.13
C THR A 365 14.58 0.29 -5.66
N MET A 366 13.29 0.34 -5.34
CA MET A 366 12.76 0.29 -3.97
C MET A 366 13.02 -1.04 -3.26
N LYS A 367 13.16 -2.14 -4.01
CA LYS A 367 13.43 -3.47 -3.45
C LYS A 367 14.90 -3.72 -3.15
N LEU A 368 15.80 -2.87 -3.70
CA LEU A 368 17.23 -2.94 -3.40
C LEU A 368 17.48 -2.35 -2.02
N ASN A 369 17.96 -3.18 -1.12
CA ASN A 369 18.29 -2.79 0.24
C ASN A 369 19.61 -3.42 0.68
N PRO A 370 20.29 -2.89 1.72
CA PRO A 370 21.59 -3.39 2.15
C PRO A 370 21.60 -4.88 2.50
N TYR A 371 20.55 -5.41 3.11
CA TYR A 371 20.47 -6.81 3.53
C TYR A 371 20.42 -7.78 2.35
N PHE A 372 19.65 -7.41 1.31
CA PHE A 372 19.60 -8.18 0.08
C PHE A 372 20.97 -8.16 -0.64
N LEU A 373 21.60 -6.99 -0.73
CA LEU A 373 22.90 -6.87 -1.39
C LEU A 373 24.03 -7.57 -0.61
N GLU A 374 24.00 -7.58 0.72
CA GLU A 374 24.91 -8.40 1.55
C GLU A 374 24.73 -9.91 1.29
N ALA A 375 23.48 -10.36 1.11
CA ALA A 375 23.22 -11.75 0.73
C ALA A 375 23.80 -12.08 -0.64
N LEU A 376 23.63 -11.22 -1.64
CA LEU A 376 24.24 -11.41 -2.97
C LEU A 376 25.76 -11.41 -2.91
N LYS A 377 26.35 -10.53 -2.12
CA LYS A 377 27.80 -10.51 -1.85
C LYS A 377 28.27 -11.83 -1.22
N ALA A 378 27.53 -12.33 -0.22
CA ALA A 378 27.86 -13.61 0.41
C ALA A 378 27.78 -14.78 -0.58
N ILE A 379 26.82 -14.78 -1.51
CA ILE A 379 26.73 -15.76 -2.59
C ILE A 379 27.96 -15.70 -3.48
N ARG A 380 28.34 -14.51 -3.98
CA ARG A 380 29.54 -14.31 -4.79
C ARG A 380 30.80 -14.81 -4.09
N ASP A 381 30.98 -14.44 -2.83
CA ASP A 381 32.22 -14.70 -2.06
C ASP A 381 32.37 -16.18 -1.64
N ARG A 382 31.25 -16.91 -1.48
CA ARG A 382 31.21 -18.28 -0.97
C ARG A 382 31.02 -19.35 -2.05
N ALA A 383 30.43 -18.99 -3.21
CA ALA A 383 30.24 -19.92 -4.31
C ALA A 383 31.58 -20.37 -4.90
N LYS A 384 31.70 -21.66 -5.23
CA LYS A 384 32.90 -22.25 -5.89
C LYS A 384 32.92 -21.97 -7.39
N VAL A 385 31.79 -21.59 -7.95
CA VAL A 385 31.65 -21.18 -9.35
C VAL A 385 31.67 -19.66 -9.47
N LYS A 386 32.15 -19.15 -10.60
CA LYS A 386 32.05 -17.72 -10.88
C LYS A 386 30.60 -17.33 -11.08
N THR A 387 30.18 -16.23 -10.49
CA THR A 387 28.85 -15.66 -10.65
C THR A 387 28.92 -14.27 -11.21
N HIS A 388 27.93 -13.88 -12.01
CA HIS A 388 27.74 -12.50 -12.48
C HIS A 388 26.27 -12.12 -12.36
N PHE A 389 25.99 -10.99 -11.70
CA PHE A 389 24.65 -10.55 -11.37
C PHE A 389 24.16 -9.51 -12.36
N HIS A 390 23.01 -9.76 -12.99
CA HIS A 390 22.35 -8.85 -13.92
C HIS A 390 21.12 -8.24 -13.26
N PHE A 391 21.22 -6.96 -12.89
CA PHE A 391 20.11 -6.23 -12.31
C PHE A 391 19.27 -5.59 -13.42
N ALA A 392 18.14 -6.18 -13.75
CA ALA A 392 17.15 -5.61 -14.67
C ALA A 392 16.18 -4.71 -13.85
N LEU A 393 16.46 -3.40 -13.85
CA LEU A 393 15.93 -2.47 -12.86
C LEU A 393 14.78 -1.62 -13.41
N GLY A 394 13.59 -1.79 -12.84
CA GLY A 394 12.52 -0.80 -12.97
C GLY A 394 12.87 0.49 -12.20
N GLN A 395 12.49 1.65 -12.76
CA GLN A 395 12.67 2.99 -12.18
C GLN A 395 14.13 3.49 -12.07
N SER A 396 15.10 2.76 -12.63
CA SER A 396 16.50 3.16 -12.67
C SER A 396 16.81 3.90 -13.99
N SER A 397 16.53 5.18 -14.05
CA SER A 397 16.72 6.01 -15.25
C SER A 397 17.33 7.37 -14.92
N GLY A 398 17.86 8.06 -15.93
CA GLY A 398 18.47 9.38 -15.78
C GLY A 398 19.55 9.40 -14.71
N ILE A 399 19.54 10.42 -13.85
CA ILE A 399 20.53 10.58 -12.76
C ILE A 399 20.39 9.54 -11.64
N THR A 400 19.25 8.81 -11.57
CA THR A 400 19.08 7.71 -10.62
C THR A 400 20.00 6.53 -10.94
N HIS A 401 20.17 6.22 -12.22
CA HIS A 401 20.92 5.03 -12.64
C HIS A 401 22.38 5.02 -12.17
N PRO A 402 23.20 6.06 -12.39
CA PRO A 402 24.57 6.07 -11.90
C PRO A 402 24.70 5.94 -10.38
N TYR A 403 23.74 6.46 -9.63
CA TYR A 403 23.70 6.31 -8.17
C TYR A 403 23.42 4.86 -7.76
N VAL A 404 22.42 4.22 -8.37
CA VAL A 404 22.09 2.81 -8.13
C VAL A 404 23.23 1.90 -8.55
N GLU A 405 23.81 2.13 -9.73
CA GLU A 405 24.95 1.36 -10.23
C GLU A 405 26.16 1.42 -9.27
N ARG A 406 26.51 2.62 -8.79
CA ARG A 406 27.59 2.80 -7.81
C ARG A 406 27.34 2.03 -6.53
N PHE A 407 26.09 2.02 -6.05
CA PHE A 407 25.70 1.29 -4.86
C PHE A 407 25.82 -0.22 -5.06
N ILE A 408 25.29 -0.78 -6.15
CA ILE A 408 25.44 -2.20 -6.49
C ILE A 408 26.93 -2.58 -6.59
N LYS A 409 27.74 -1.77 -7.27
CA LYS A 409 29.19 -2.00 -7.43
C LYS A 409 29.96 -1.91 -6.09
N SER A 410 29.46 -1.17 -5.12
CA SER A 410 30.09 -1.13 -3.78
C SER A 410 30.02 -2.47 -3.04
N TYR A 411 29.04 -3.31 -3.35
CA TYR A 411 28.89 -4.69 -2.80
C TYR A 411 29.54 -5.74 -3.70
N LEU A 412 29.33 -5.66 -5.00
CA LEU A 412 29.60 -6.74 -5.95
C LEU A 412 30.77 -6.46 -6.91
N GLY A 413 31.29 -5.24 -6.91
CA GLY A 413 32.41 -4.87 -7.79
C GLY A 413 32.07 -5.04 -9.27
N ASN A 414 32.97 -5.71 -9.99
CA ASN A 414 32.81 -5.99 -11.42
C ASN A 414 31.99 -7.25 -11.71
N ASP A 415 31.55 -7.97 -10.67
CA ASP A 415 30.72 -9.17 -10.81
C ASP A 415 29.23 -8.84 -10.93
N ALA A 416 28.88 -7.57 -11.18
CA ALA A 416 27.53 -7.12 -11.39
C ALA A 416 27.42 -6.11 -12.52
N THR A 417 26.31 -6.19 -13.24
CA THR A 417 25.87 -5.20 -14.24
C THR A 417 24.50 -4.66 -13.83
N ALA A 418 24.41 -3.35 -13.59
CA ALA A 418 23.15 -2.67 -13.42
C ALA A 418 22.65 -2.22 -14.78
N HIS A 419 21.50 -2.75 -15.23
CA HIS A 419 20.86 -2.33 -16.45
C HIS A 419 19.85 -1.22 -16.13
N PRO A 420 19.83 -0.12 -16.89
CA PRO A 420 18.83 0.93 -16.71
C PRO A 420 17.42 0.41 -17.02
N HIS A 421 16.41 1.18 -16.62
CA HIS A 421 15.04 0.90 -17.03
C HIS A 421 14.94 0.85 -18.56
N SER A 422 14.43 -0.25 -19.07
CA SER A 422 14.31 -0.53 -20.50
C SER A 422 12.89 -1.01 -20.85
N PRO A 423 12.49 -0.99 -22.14
CA PRO A 423 11.29 -1.64 -22.63
C PRO A 423 11.20 -3.11 -22.22
N TYR A 424 9.99 -3.66 -22.21
CA TYR A 424 9.74 -5.00 -21.66
C TYR A 424 10.47 -6.12 -22.41
N ASP A 425 10.60 -6.01 -23.73
CA ASP A 425 11.33 -6.95 -24.58
C ASP A 425 12.84 -6.94 -24.30
N GLU A 426 13.44 -5.77 -24.12
CA GLU A 426 14.85 -5.63 -23.72
C GLU A 426 15.07 -6.17 -22.30
N TYR A 427 14.18 -5.86 -21.37
CA TYR A 427 14.16 -6.41 -20.00
C TYR A 427 14.13 -7.93 -20.03
N LEU A 428 13.23 -8.55 -20.81
CA LEU A 428 13.15 -10.01 -20.94
C LEU A 428 14.43 -10.58 -21.56
N ASN A 429 15.03 -9.89 -22.53
CA ASN A 429 16.29 -10.33 -23.15
C ASN A 429 17.46 -10.33 -22.15
N ILE A 430 17.54 -9.38 -21.23
CA ILE A 430 18.53 -9.40 -20.14
C ILE A 430 18.38 -10.66 -19.31
N LEU A 431 17.16 -10.98 -18.88
CA LEU A 431 16.87 -12.16 -18.06
C LEU A 431 17.04 -13.47 -18.83
N HIS A 432 16.68 -13.52 -20.11
CA HIS A 432 16.84 -14.68 -20.98
C HIS A 432 18.29 -15.17 -21.08
N ASN A 433 19.25 -14.25 -20.95
CA ASN A 433 20.67 -14.58 -20.95
C ASN A 433 21.20 -15.06 -19.58
N CYS A 434 20.33 -15.20 -18.59
CA CYS A 434 20.69 -15.71 -17.27
C CYS A 434 20.44 -17.22 -17.14
N ASP A 435 21.10 -17.84 -16.16
CA ASP A 435 20.96 -19.27 -15.83
C ASP A 435 19.93 -19.52 -14.74
N MET A 436 19.77 -18.56 -13.85
CA MET A 436 18.86 -18.57 -12.72
C MET A 436 18.48 -17.15 -12.32
N MET A 437 17.50 -17.02 -11.44
CA MET A 437 17.12 -15.74 -10.85
C MET A 437 17.18 -15.77 -9.33
N LEU A 438 17.32 -14.60 -8.71
CA LEU A 438 17.23 -14.41 -7.28
C LEU A 438 16.19 -13.32 -6.98
N ASN A 439 15.19 -13.69 -6.20
CA ASN A 439 14.13 -12.75 -5.82
C ASN A 439 14.60 -11.83 -4.69
N PRO A 440 14.34 -10.52 -4.77
CA PRO A 440 14.65 -9.60 -3.68
C PRO A 440 13.80 -9.90 -2.45
N PHE A 441 14.30 -9.49 -1.28
CA PHE A 441 13.60 -9.54 -0.01
C PHE A 441 13.91 -8.30 0.86
N PRO A 442 13.04 -7.92 1.81
CA PRO A 442 11.80 -8.58 2.24
C PRO A 442 10.67 -8.51 1.21
N PHE A 443 10.62 -7.49 0.36
CA PHE A 443 9.58 -7.37 -0.64
C PHE A 443 9.89 -8.25 -1.86
N GLY A 444 9.10 -9.33 -2.04
CA GLY A 444 9.27 -10.33 -3.08
C GLY A 444 8.97 -9.82 -4.50
N ASN A 445 8.86 -10.74 -5.45
CA ASN A 445 8.94 -10.39 -6.87
C ASN A 445 7.66 -10.61 -7.67
N THR A 446 6.66 -11.28 -7.18
CA THR A 446 5.34 -11.53 -7.81
C THR A 446 5.39 -11.63 -9.36
N ASN A 447 5.24 -10.51 -10.09
CA ASN A 447 5.26 -10.50 -11.56
C ASN A 447 6.60 -10.94 -12.17
N GLY A 448 7.72 -10.67 -11.51
CA GLY A 448 9.02 -11.17 -11.95
C GLY A 448 9.13 -12.68 -11.91
N ILE A 449 8.30 -13.38 -11.11
CA ILE A 449 8.20 -14.85 -11.13
C ILE A 449 7.49 -15.31 -12.40
N ILE A 450 6.46 -14.59 -12.85
CA ILE A 450 5.81 -14.87 -14.14
C ILE A 450 6.84 -14.77 -15.27
N ASP A 451 7.63 -13.69 -15.28
CA ASP A 451 8.67 -13.48 -16.30
C ASP A 451 9.77 -14.54 -16.22
N MET A 452 10.19 -14.91 -14.99
CA MET A 452 11.15 -16.00 -14.74
C MET A 452 10.69 -17.32 -15.37
N VAL A 453 9.45 -17.73 -15.09
CA VAL A 453 8.89 -18.99 -15.59
C VAL A 453 8.58 -18.92 -17.08
N THR A 454 8.19 -17.76 -17.60
CA THR A 454 8.02 -17.52 -19.04
C THR A 454 9.33 -17.79 -19.80
N LEU A 455 10.47 -17.47 -19.20
CA LEU A 455 11.80 -17.71 -19.80
C LEU A 455 12.38 -19.10 -19.45
N GLY A 456 11.61 -19.96 -18.79
CA GLY A 456 12.08 -21.28 -18.35
C GLY A 456 13.23 -21.18 -17.35
N LEU A 457 13.27 -20.12 -16.55
CA LEU A 457 14.24 -19.91 -15.47
C LEU A 457 13.71 -20.45 -14.16
N VAL A 458 14.62 -20.68 -13.23
CA VAL A 458 14.34 -21.08 -11.84
C VAL A 458 15.05 -20.12 -10.91
N GLY A 459 14.50 -19.92 -9.71
CA GLY A 459 15.08 -19.02 -8.74
C GLY A 459 14.92 -19.48 -7.30
N VAL A 460 15.45 -18.66 -6.39
CA VAL A 460 15.30 -18.82 -4.94
C VAL A 460 14.56 -17.60 -4.39
N CYS A 461 13.63 -17.81 -3.48
CA CYS A 461 12.95 -16.74 -2.76
C CYS A 461 13.13 -16.88 -1.24
N LYS A 462 13.04 -15.75 -0.53
CA LYS A 462 12.95 -15.72 0.92
C LYS A 462 11.53 -15.30 1.31
N THR A 463 10.87 -16.13 2.11
CA THR A 463 9.52 -15.87 2.62
C THR A 463 9.53 -15.13 3.96
N GLY A 464 8.38 -14.66 4.39
CA GLY A 464 8.14 -13.99 5.66
C GLY A 464 6.65 -13.90 6.01
N PRO A 465 6.28 -13.21 7.10
CA PRO A 465 4.91 -13.17 7.59
C PRO A 465 3.99 -12.23 6.80
N GLU A 466 4.53 -11.20 6.17
CA GLU A 466 3.78 -10.23 5.38
C GLU A 466 3.42 -10.81 4.01
N VAL A 467 2.30 -10.40 3.41
CA VAL A 467 1.91 -10.90 2.09
C VAL A 467 2.97 -10.59 1.02
N HIS A 468 3.53 -9.39 1.02
CA HIS A 468 4.59 -9.03 0.06
C HIS A 468 5.91 -9.82 0.24
N GLU A 469 6.07 -10.50 1.37
CA GLU A 469 7.16 -11.44 1.66
C GLU A 469 6.77 -12.88 1.32
N HIS A 470 5.47 -13.22 1.41
CA HIS A 470 4.96 -14.60 1.34
C HIS A 470 4.44 -14.99 -0.05
N ILE A 471 4.04 -14.03 -0.86
CA ILE A 471 3.45 -14.28 -2.18
C ILE A 471 4.38 -15.08 -3.10
N ASP A 472 5.69 -14.89 -3.00
CA ASP A 472 6.68 -15.65 -3.76
C ASP A 472 6.66 -17.12 -3.38
N GLU A 473 6.51 -17.45 -2.09
CA GLU A 473 6.31 -18.83 -1.61
C GLU A 473 5.04 -19.45 -2.20
N GLY A 474 3.92 -18.73 -2.15
CA GLY A 474 2.66 -19.18 -2.72
C GLY A 474 2.78 -19.49 -4.22
N LEU A 475 3.41 -18.61 -4.99
CA LEU A 475 3.65 -18.80 -6.42
C LEU A 475 4.58 -19.99 -6.70
N PHE A 476 5.67 -20.15 -5.95
CA PHE A 476 6.57 -21.29 -6.11
C PHE A 476 5.86 -22.62 -5.83
N LYS A 477 5.00 -22.68 -4.81
CA LYS A 477 4.18 -23.85 -4.50
C LYS A 477 3.15 -24.15 -5.58
N ARG A 478 2.47 -23.15 -6.12
CA ARG A 478 1.53 -23.32 -7.26
C ARG A 478 2.23 -23.86 -8.51
N LEU A 479 3.45 -23.42 -8.76
CA LEU A 479 4.28 -23.91 -9.85
C LEU A 479 4.84 -25.33 -9.59
N GLY A 480 4.63 -25.90 -8.38
CA GLY A 480 5.18 -27.20 -8.00
C GLY A 480 6.71 -27.20 -8.01
N LEU A 481 7.34 -26.08 -7.64
CA LEU A 481 8.78 -25.98 -7.50
C LEU A 481 9.22 -26.64 -6.18
N SER A 482 10.48 -27.12 -6.14
CA SER A 482 11.05 -27.78 -4.97
C SER A 482 11.04 -26.88 -3.74
N ASN A 483 10.60 -27.40 -2.59
CA ASN A 483 10.46 -26.62 -1.35
C ASN A 483 11.78 -26.00 -0.87
N TRP A 484 12.94 -26.58 -1.20
CA TRP A 484 14.23 -26.04 -0.82
C TRP A 484 14.58 -24.70 -1.50
N LEU A 485 13.86 -24.34 -2.57
CA LEU A 485 13.96 -23.03 -3.24
C LEU A 485 13.25 -21.90 -2.46
N ILE A 486 12.47 -22.26 -1.43
CA ILE A 486 11.75 -21.36 -0.55
C ILE A 486 12.48 -21.34 0.80
N THR A 487 13.02 -20.21 1.19
CA THR A 487 13.87 -20.08 2.37
C THR A 487 13.27 -19.15 3.42
N GLN A 488 13.58 -19.41 4.70
CA GLN A 488 13.06 -18.65 5.83
C GLN A 488 14.01 -17.54 6.30
N THR A 489 15.31 -17.79 6.16
CA THR A 489 16.36 -16.89 6.64
C THR A 489 17.26 -16.42 5.49
N ALA A 490 17.97 -15.32 5.70
CA ALA A 490 18.96 -14.83 4.72
C ALA A 490 20.12 -15.84 4.53
N GLU A 491 20.52 -16.57 5.58
CA GLU A 491 21.58 -17.58 5.48
C GLU A 491 21.14 -18.81 4.70
N GLU A 492 19.90 -19.27 4.89
CA GLU A 492 19.32 -20.31 4.05
C GLU A 492 19.22 -19.86 2.59
N TYR A 493 18.80 -18.59 2.35
CA TYR A 493 18.73 -18.03 1.02
C TYR A 493 20.09 -18.05 0.31
N VAL A 494 21.14 -17.63 0.98
CA VAL A 494 22.51 -17.69 0.46
C VAL A 494 22.91 -19.14 0.17
N THR A 495 22.65 -20.06 1.10
CA THR A 495 23.02 -21.48 0.97
C THR A 495 22.30 -22.13 -0.23
N GLN A 496 21.01 -21.91 -0.38
CA GLN A 496 20.24 -22.50 -1.49
C GLN A 496 20.54 -21.84 -2.84
N ALA A 497 20.83 -20.54 -2.85
CA ALA A 497 21.29 -19.86 -4.06
C ALA A 497 22.64 -20.41 -4.55
N ILE A 498 23.58 -20.67 -3.64
CA ILE A 498 24.86 -21.32 -3.95
C ILE A 498 24.63 -22.74 -4.49
N ARG A 499 23.77 -23.54 -3.83
CA ARG A 499 23.39 -24.88 -4.29
C ARG A 499 22.86 -24.84 -5.72
N LEU A 500 21.94 -23.92 -6.02
CA LEU A 500 21.35 -23.77 -7.36
C LEU A 500 22.39 -23.31 -8.39
N ALA A 501 23.35 -22.47 -7.99
CA ALA A 501 24.43 -22.01 -8.88
C ALA A 501 25.45 -23.12 -9.17
N GLU A 502 25.84 -23.91 -8.17
CA GLU A 502 26.90 -24.93 -8.28
C GLU A 502 26.43 -26.23 -8.92
N ASN A 503 25.15 -26.63 -8.71
CA ASN A 503 24.62 -27.88 -9.23
C ASN A 503 23.92 -27.68 -10.59
N HIS A 504 24.73 -27.77 -11.65
CA HIS A 504 24.26 -27.57 -13.03
C HIS A 504 23.16 -28.58 -13.43
N GLU A 505 23.31 -29.86 -13.06
CA GLU A 505 22.34 -30.89 -13.39
C GLU A 505 21.00 -30.64 -12.72
N GLU A 506 21.00 -30.32 -11.41
CA GLU A 506 19.79 -30.04 -10.65
C GLU A 506 19.10 -28.78 -11.18
N ARG A 507 19.84 -27.71 -11.45
CA ARG A 507 19.30 -26.48 -12.05
C ARG A 507 18.65 -26.74 -13.39
N LEU A 508 19.32 -27.45 -14.28
CA LEU A 508 18.79 -27.78 -15.61
C LEU A 508 17.59 -28.73 -15.55
N ALA A 509 17.59 -29.72 -14.63
CA ALA A 509 16.45 -30.60 -14.43
C ALA A 509 15.19 -29.81 -14.03
N ILE A 510 15.30 -28.86 -13.09
CA ILE A 510 14.18 -28.00 -12.69
C ILE A 510 13.72 -27.10 -13.84
N ARG A 511 14.65 -26.51 -14.59
CA ARG A 511 14.32 -25.66 -15.75
C ARG A 511 13.61 -26.46 -16.85
N ARG A 512 14.05 -27.68 -17.14
CA ARG A 512 13.36 -28.58 -18.09
C ARG A 512 11.98 -28.95 -17.60
N ASP A 513 11.81 -29.26 -16.33
CA ASP A 513 10.50 -29.54 -15.73
C ASP A 513 9.51 -28.37 -15.84
N ILE A 514 9.99 -27.14 -15.64
CA ILE A 514 9.20 -25.90 -15.86
C ILE A 514 8.72 -25.83 -17.32
N ILE A 515 9.60 -26.09 -18.29
CA ILE A 515 9.36 -25.94 -19.72
C ILE A 515 8.47 -27.08 -20.24
N GLU A 516 8.86 -28.32 -20.00
CA GLU A 516 8.23 -29.52 -20.56
C GLU A 516 6.80 -29.73 -20.00
N ASN A 517 6.59 -29.38 -18.72
CA ASN A 517 5.30 -29.48 -18.07
C ASN A 517 4.48 -28.17 -18.15
N ASN A 518 4.95 -27.17 -18.92
CA ASN A 518 4.26 -25.90 -19.13
C ASN A 518 3.73 -25.28 -17.82
N LYS A 519 4.57 -25.23 -16.78
CA LYS A 519 4.16 -24.80 -15.43
C LYS A 519 3.61 -23.37 -15.40
N LEU A 520 4.01 -22.52 -16.35
CA LEU A 520 3.46 -21.19 -16.51
C LEU A 520 1.94 -21.17 -16.64
N GLN A 521 1.36 -22.16 -17.35
CA GLN A 521 -0.09 -22.23 -17.56
C GLN A 521 -0.87 -22.38 -16.25
N THR A 522 -0.27 -22.95 -15.22
CA THR A 522 -0.87 -23.06 -13.88
C THR A 522 -1.24 -21.69 -13.30
N LEU A 523 -0.46 -20.66 -13.60
CA LEU A 523 -0.69 -19.30 -13.09
C LEU A 523 -1.77 -18.56 -13.91
N PHE A 524 -2.02 -18.98 -15.15
CA PHE A 524 -3.04 -18.39 -16.03
C PHE A 524 -4.39 -19.11 -15.95
N SER A 525 -4.44 -20.18 -15.17
CA SER A 525 -5.64 -21.01 -15.03
C SER A 525 -6.22 -20.86 -13.62
N GLY A 526 -7.54 -20.85 -13.51
CA GLY A 526 -8.22 -20.76 -12.22
C GLY A 526 -9.70 -20.44 -12.35
N ASP A 527 -10.38 -20.34 -11.22
CA ASP A 527 -11.78 -19.94 -11.13
C ASP A 527 -11.91 -18.52 -10.55
N PRO A 528 -12.22 -17.50 -11.34
CA PRO A 528 -12.30 -16.12 -10.88
C PRO A 528 -13.59 -15.74 -10.12
N ARG A 529 -14.58 -16.67 -9.99
CA ARG A 529 -15.92 -16.42 -9.41
C ARG A 529 -15.93 -16.18 -7.89
N PRO A 530 -15.05 -16.76 -7.07
CA PRO A 530 -15.12 -16.68 -5.60
C PRO A 530 -15.15 -15.25 -5.04
N MET A 531 -14.46 -14.28 -5.66
CA MET A 531 -14.48 -12.89 -5.18
C MET A 531 -15.91 -12.31 -5.19
N GLY A 532 -16.63 -12.45 -6.30
CA GLY A 532 -18.01 -11.98 -6.41
C GLY A 532 -18.95 -12.69 -5.44
N GLN A 533 -18.78 -14.01 -5.25
CA GLN A 533 -19.58 -14.82 -4.33
C GLN A 533 -19.37 -14.41 -2.87
N ILE A 534 -18.13 -14.17 -2.45
CA ILE A 534 -17.81 -13.72 -1.08
C ILE A 534 -18.38 -12.34 -0.81
N PHE A 535 -18.26 -11.40 -1.73
CA PHE A 535 -18.87 -10.08 -1.58
C PHE A 535 -20.40 -10.17 -1.50
N LEU A 536 -21.03 -10.99 -2.34
CA LEU A 536 -22.48 -11.18 -2.29
C LEU A 536 -22.92 -11.73 -0.92
N ALA A 537 -22.20 -12.72 -0.39
CA ALA A 537 -22.49 -13.26 0.95
C ALA A 537 -22.36 -12.19 2.05
N LYS A 538 -21.36 -11.31 1.97
CA LYS A 538 -21.20 -10.18 2.93
C LYS A 538 -22.35 -9.18 2.81
N VAL A 539 -22.80 -8.86 1.60
CA VAL A 539 -23.97 -7.98 1.37
C VAL A 539 -25.23 -8.59 1.97
N GLN A 540 -25.47 -9.89 1.75
CA GLN A 540 -26.63 -10.61 2.32
C GLN A 540 -26.60 -10.62 3.84
N ALA A 541 -25.43 -10.85 4.45
CA ALA A 541 -25.26 -10.82 5.90
C ALA A 541 -25.54 -9.41 6.48
N TRP A 542 -25.06 -8.36 5.81
CA TRP A 542 -25.33 -6.99 6.22
C TRP A 542 -26.83 -6.64 6.15
N LEU A 543 -27.52 -7.06 5.08
CA LEU A 543 -28.97 -6.86 4.94
C LEU A 543 -29.75 -7.60 6.03
N ALA A 544 -29.36 -8.84 6.38
CA ALA A 544 -29.98 -9.63 7.43
C ALA A 544 -29.83 -8.95 8.81
N ASP A 545 -28.63 -8.48 9.16
CA ASP A 545 -28.37 -7.77 10.41
C ASP A 545 -29.19 -6.46 10.50
N LYS A 546 -29.25 -5.69 9.42
CA LYS A 546 -30.04 -4.46 9.35
C LYS A 546 -31.53 -4.71 9.55
N ASN A 547 -32.08 -5.75 8.91
CA ASN A 547 -33.49 -6.11 9.04
C ASN A 547 -33.82 -6.56 10.48
N SER A 548 -32.92 -7.29 11.12
CA SER A 548 -33.08 -7.71 12.51
C SER A 548 -33.08 -6.52 13.48
N LYS A 549 -32.16 -5.57 13.31
CA LYS A 549 -32.12 -4.33 14.10
C LYS A 549 -33.36 -3.46 13.92
N ASN A 550 -33.86 -3.34 12.69
CA ASN A 550 -35.11 -2.62 12.41
C ASN A 550 -36.32 -3.28 13.07
N ALA A 551 -36.42 -4.62 13.05
CA ALA A 551 -37.48 -5.36 13.71
C ALA A 551 -37.46 -5.17 15.25
N GLU A 552 -36.28 -5.15 15.87
CA GLU A 552 -36.13 -4.86 17.31
C GLU A 552 -36.57 -3.44 17.68
N VAL A 553 -36.21 -2.45 16.84
CA VAL A 553 -36.64 -1.05 17.03
C VAL A 553 -38.16 -0.92 16.92
N GLU A 554 -38.77 -1.59 15.93
CA GLU A 554 -40.23 -1.60 15.80
C GLU A 554 -40.92 -2.24 17.01
N VAL A 555 -40.40 -3.36 17.53
CA VAL A 555 -40.95 -4.03 18.72
C VAL A 555 -40.83 -3.11 19.95
N LYS A 556 -39.69 -2.45 20.15
CA LYS A 556 -39.49 -1.49 21.24
C LYS A 556 -40.46 -0.30 21.11
N THR A 557 -40.61 0.26 19.89
CA THR A 557 -41.52 1.37 19.64
C THR A 557 -42.98 0.99 19.84
N LYS A 558 -43.39 -0.22 19.41
CA LYS A 558 -44.75 -0.75 19.67
C LYS A 558 -45.02 -0.96 21.18
N LYS A 559 -44.01 -1.43 21.94
CA LYS A 559 -44.12 -1.55 23.42
C LYS A 559 -44.27 -0.19 24.10
N VAL A 560 -43.48 0.81 23.69
CA VAL A 560 -43.55 2.18 24.23
C VAL A 560 -44.92 2.81 23.92
N ARG A 561 -45.43 2.67 22.68
CA ARG A 561 -46.77 3.17 22.29
C ARG A 561 -47.88 2.48 23.09
N LYS A 562 -47.84 1.16 23.30
CA LYS A 562 -48.78 0.44 24.12
C LYS A 562 -48.77 0.91 25.57
N ALA A 563 -47.58 1.15 26.15
CA ALA A 563 -47.43 1.66 27.51
C ALA A 563 -47.99 3.10 27.65
N ALA A 564 -47.74 3.97 26.66
CA ALA A 564 -48.26 5.33 26.60
C ALA A 564 -49.80 5.34 26.50
N THR A 565 -50.39 4.46 25.65
CA THR A 565 -51.85 4.33 25.51
C THR A 565 -52.49 3.78 26.79
N ALA A 566 -51.86 2.80 27.47
CA ALA A 566 -52.33 2.28 28.76
C ALA A 566 -52.27 3.36 29.85
N SER A 567 -51.23 4.18 29.90
CA SER A 567 -51.09 5.32 30.82
C SER A 567 -52.15 6.41 30.59
N GLN A 568 -52.49 6.70 29.33
CA GLN A 568 -53.55 7.65 28.98
C GLN A 568 -54.96 7.11 29.31
N SER A 569 -55.19 5.81 29.13
CA SER A 569 -56.43 5.14 29.52
C SER A 569 -56.60 5.11 31.04
N ALA A 570 -55.53 4.87 31.79
CA ALA A 570 -55.54 4.92 33.26
C ALA A 570 -55.80 6.34 33.78
N LYS A 571 -55.22 7.38 33.16
CA LYS A 571 -55.50 8.79 33.51
C LYS A 571 -56.94 9.21 33.21
N LYS A 572 -57.53 8.73 32.09
CA LYS A 572 -58.97 8.99 31.78
C LYS A 572 -59.89 8.28 32.78
N GLN A 573 -59.61 7.09 33.25
CA GLN A 573 -60.41 6.41 34.28
C GLN A 573 -60.28 7.06 35.67
N THR A 574 -59.12 7.62 35.99
CA THR A 574 -58.95 8.36 37.27
C THR A 574 -59.70 9.70 37.25
N THR A 575 -59.72 10.42 36.12
CA THR A 575 -60.49 11.67 35.97
C THR A 575 -61.99 11.43 35.95
N SER A 576 -62.49 10.30 35.40
CA SER A 576 -63.93 9.97 35.43
C SER A 576 -64.39 9.55 36.84
N LYS A 577 -63.56 8.83 37.63
CA LYS A 577 -63.86 8.49 39.03
C LYS A 577 -63.85 9.73 39.95
N THR A 578 -63.01 10.72 39.68
CA THR A 578 -62.94 11.99 40.42
C THR A 578 -64.13 12.92 40.13
N GLN A 579 -64.67 12.88 38.91
CA GLN A 579 -65.88 13.65 38.51
C GLN A 579 -67.16 13.00 39.07
N THR A 580 -67.28 11.66 39.18
CA THR A 580 -68.39 10.97 39.75
C THR A 580 -68.43 11.17 41.30
N ALA A 581 -67.26 11.16 41.95
CA ALA A 581 -67.17 11.42 43.42
C ALA A 581 -67.48 12.90 43.81
N LYS A 582 -67.24 13.85 42.85
CA LYS A 582 -67.59 15.28 43.06
C LYS A 582 -69.06 15.55 42.83
N ALA A 583 -69.77 14.81 41.96
CA ALA A 583 -71.22 14.90 41.73
C ALA A 583 -72.03 14.28 42.88
N GLU A 584 -71.56 13.22 43.59
CA GLU A 584 -72.21 12.67 44.76
C GLU A 584 -72.02 13.54 45.98
N LYS A 585 -70.94 14.32 46.12
CA LYS A 585 -70.78 15.26 47.27
C LYS A 585 -71.64 16.52 47.14
N ASP A 586 -71.92 17.00 45.90
CA ASP A 586 -72.79 18.16 45.68
C ASP A 586 -74.30 17.83 45.83
N ASN A 587 -74.72 16.57 45.75
CA ASN A 587 -76.11 16.16 45.96
C ASN A 587 -76.48 15.92 47.48
N THR A 588 -75.50 15.69 48.36
CA THR A 588 -75.69 15.57 49.78
C THR A 588 -75.72 16.90 50.54
N ALA A 589 -75.24 18.00 49.90
CA ALA A 589 -75.24 19.33 50.53
C ALA A 589 -76.47 20.19 50.21
N LYS A 590 -77.46 19.67 49.48
CA LYS A 590 -78.71 20.39 49.13
C LYS A 590 -79.95 19.92 49.87
N THR A 591 -79.83 18.99 50.83
CA THR A 591 -80.94 18.42 51.57
C THR A 591 -81.00 18.84 53.04
N GLU A 592 -80.16 19.74 53.57
CA GLU A 592 -80.11 20.17 54.96
C GLU A 592 -80.34 21.69 55.17
N THR A 593 -81.12 22.33 54.38
CA THR A 593 -81.57 23.73 54.65
C THR A 593 -83.02 23.93 54.21
N LYS A 594 -83.97 23.25 54.90
CA LYS A 594 -85.36 23.68 55.03
C LYS A 594 -86.08 22.83 56.14
N SER A 595 -85.98 23.29 57.35
CA SER A 595 -87.03 23.30 58.38
C SER A 595 -86.57 24.17 59.55
#